data_64485121be47d43a333f2afcbd0b0463
#
_entry.id   64485121be47d43a333f2afcbd0b0463
#
_cell.length_a   1.000
_cell.length_b   1.000
_cell.length_c   1.000
_cell.angle_alpha   90.00
_cell.angle_beta   90.00
_cell.angle_gamma   90.00
#
_symmetry.space_group_name_H-M   'P 1'
#
loop_
_entity.id
_entity.type
_entity.pdbx_description
1 polymer ?
#
loop_
_entity_poly.entity_id
_entity_poly.type
_entity_poly.pdbx_seq_one_letter_code
_entity_poly.pdbx_strand_id
1 'polypeptide(L)'
;MHDGRVWPKSLTRNAMAGALKRIGLAIARAALSLHYKVEIKNIEAVKGLAGGIICPDHIALVDPPLLVSNIARHVLPRPVAYSGMYNVPLLKPLMQFVGTLPIDSTWDGVSDWKRYKIRGQLDDIRTAVEAGNTLLIYPSGQLRSGPIEQLGGKSSVYDLVKQFPQAPIVLARIRGLNGSVWSRYFTGGINTPSMKHLFAILRRRPGLIFKR
;
A
#
# COMPACT_ATOMS: atom_id res chain seq x y z
N MET A 1 -21.64 32.05 -29.50
CA MET A 1 -22.39 31.21 -28.52
C MET A 1 -21.39 30.56 -27.59
N HIS A 2 -21.22 31.11 -26.39
CA HIS A 2 -20.36 30.52 -25.36
C HIS A 2 -21.17 29.43 -24.63
N ASP A 3 -20.79 28.19 -24.81
CA ASP A 3 -21.36 27.07 -24.04
C ASP A 3 -20.82 27.15 -22.61
N GLY A 4 -21.62 27.75 -21.73
CA GLY A 4 -21.32 27.96 -20.30
C GLY A 4 -21.49 26.68 -19.47
N ARG A 5 -20.74 25.61 -19.79
CA ARG A 5 -20.70 24.42 -18.94
C ARG A 5 -19.99 24.72 -17.62
N VAL A 6 -20.77 25.04 -16.62
CA VAL A 6 -20.27 25.11 -15.24
C VAL A 6 -20.12 23.68 -14.72
N TRP A 7 -18.88 23.18 -14.72
CA TRP A 7 -18.56 21.89 -14.11
C TRP A 7 -18.84 21.95 -12.61
N PRO A 8 -19.49 20.93 -12.01
CA PRO A 8 -19.71 20.89 -10.57
C PRO A 8 -18.38 21.04 -9.82
N LYS A 9 -18.30 21.95 -8.85
CA LYS A 9 -17.08 22.23 -8.04
C LYS A 9 -16.49 20.98 -7.38
N SER A 10 -17.30 19.94 -7.14
CA SER A 10 -16.87 18.65 -6.60
C SER A 10 -16.03 17.84 -7.60
N LEU A 11 -16.37 17.83 -8.90
CA LEU A 11 -15.62 17.12 -9.93
C LEU A 11 -14.26 17.74 -10.17
N THR A 12 -14.17 19.07 -10.22
CA THR A 12 -12.90 19.78 -10.39
C THR A 12 -11.97 19.58 -9.19
N ARG A 13 -12.51 19.57 -7.96
CA ARG A 13 -11.73 19.35 -6.74
C ARG A 13 -11.16 17.93 -6.67
N ASN A 14 -11.95 16.92 -7.06
CA ASN A 14 -11.49 15.53 -7.08
C ASN A 14 -10.43 15.29 -8.18
N ALA A 15 -10.60 15.90 -9.35
CA ALA A 15 -9.62 15.82 -10.43
C ALA A 15 -8.29 16.49 -10.05
N MET A 16 -8.35 17.67 -9.42
CA MET A 16 -7.18 18.39 -8.92
C MET A 16 -6.45 17.60 -7.84
N ALA A 17 -7.17 17.02 -6.88
CA ALA A 17 -6.58 16.17 -5.86
C ALA A 17 -5.89 14.94 -6.46
N GLY A 18 -6.49 14.33 -7.48
CA GLY A 18 -5.89 13.23 -8.24
C GLY A 18 -4.61 13.65 -8.97
N ALA A 19 -4.60 14.82 -9.61
CA ALA A 19 -3.42 15.36 -10.28
C ALA A 19 -2.27 15.62 -9.30
N LEU A 20 -2.55 16.26 -8.17
CA LEU A 20 -1.56 16.51 -7.11
C LEU A 20 -0.96 15.21 -6.56
N LYS A 21 -1.80 14.18 -6.36
CA LYS A 21 -1.30 12.85 -5.94
C LYS A 21 -0.36 12.26 -6.98
N ARG A 22 -0.70 12.33 -8.27
CA ARG A 22 0.16 11.83 -9.35
C ARG A 22 1.50 12.57 -9.40
N ILE A 23 1.51 13.88 -9.23
CA ILE A 23 2.73 14.70 -9.20
C ILE A 23 3.59 14.28 -7.99
N GLY A 24 3.03 14.23 -6.78
CA GLY A 24 3.77 13.83 -5.59
C GLY A 24 4.33 12.40 -5.70
N LEU A 25 3.57 11.46 -6.27
CA LEU A 25 4.03 10.11 -6.51
C LEU A 25 5.09 10.03 -7.62
N ALA A 26 5.04 10.90 -8.62
CA ALA A 26 6.11 11.01 -9.63
C ALA A 26 7.42 11.51 -9.01
N ILE A 27 7.36 12.49 -8.11
CA ILE A 27 8.52 12.97 -7.34
C ILE A 27 9.07 11.84 -6.45
N ALA A 28 8.20 11.13 -5.72
CA ALA A 28 8.60 9.98 -4.91
C ALA A 28 9.27 8.88 -5.77
N ARG A 29 8.72 8.58 -6.95
CA ARG A 29 9.32 7.64 -7.89
C ARG A 29 10.70 8.10 -8.34
N ALA A 30 10.87 9.38 -8.70
CA ALA A 30 12.16 9.93 -9.10
C ALA A 30 13.19 9.81 -7.97
N ALA A 31 12.83 10.15 -6.75
CA ALA A 31 13.70 9.98 -5.57
C ALA A 31 14.07 8.51 -5.32
N LEU A 32 13.10 7.61 -5.39
CA LEU A 32 13.34 6.17 -5.21
C LEU A 32 14.18 5.58 -6.35
N SER A 33 14.08 6.10 -7.58
CA SER A 33 14.86 5.63 -8.73
C SER A 33 16.35 5.91 -8.62
N LEU A 34 16.77 6.82 -7.74
CA LEU A 34 18.19 7.01 -7.41
C LEU A 34 18.80 5.77 -6.75
N HIS A 35 17.96 4.94 -6.10
CA HIS A 35 18.41 3.78 -5.32
C HIS A 35 17.86 2.44 -5.83
N TYR A 36 16.72 2.47 -6.54
CA TYR A 36 16.04 1.27 -6.99
C TYR A 36 15.77 1.33 -8.49
N LYS A 37 16.35 0.39 -9.23
CA LYS A 37 15.98 0.16 -10.63
C LYS A 37 14.74 -0.75 -10.64
N VAL A 38 13.57 -0.18 -10.91
CA VAL A 38 12.29 -0.90 -10.95
C VAL A 38 11.93 -1.26 -12.38
N GLU A 39 11.79 -2.54 -12.64
CA GLU A 39 11.23 -3.08 -13.89
C GLU A 39 9.84 -3.64 -13.60
N ILE A 40 8.84 -3.22 -14.39
CA ILE A 40 7.46 -3.70 -14.25
C ILE A 40 7.14 -4.53 -15.49
N LYS A 41 6.76 -5.79 -15.27
CA LYS A 41 6.22 -6.68 -16.31
C LYS A 41 4.70 -6.70 -16.24
N ASN A 42 4.05 -6.83 -17.39
CA ASN A 42 2.59 -6.91 -17.52
C ASN A 42 1.84 -5.72 -16.90
N ILE A 43 2.36 -4.50 -17.11
CA ILE A 43 1.71 -3.26 -16.61
C ILE A 43 0.27 -3.09 -17.12
N GLU A 44 -0.06 -3.73 -18.24
CA GLU A 44 -1.39 -3.71 -18.83
C GLU A 44 -2.47 -4.20 -17.85
N ALA A 45 -2.11 -5.13 -16.93
CA ALA A 45 -3.04 -5.67 -15.95
C ALA A 45 -3.59 -4.60 -14.98
N VAL A 46 -2.93 -3.45 -14.84
CA VAL A 46 -3.38 -2.36 -13.97
C VAL A 46 -3.84 -1.12 -14.72
N LYS A 47 -3.69 -1.10 -16.05
CA LYS A 47 -4.18 0.03 -16.86
C LYS A 47 -5.71 0.07 -16.86
N GLY A 48 -6.24 1.22 -16.48
CA GLY A 48 -7.69 1.42 -16.42
C GLY A 48 -8.43 0.60 -15.37
N LEU A 49 -7.69 -0.02 -14.43
CA LEU A 49 -8.28 -0.79 -13.34
C LEU A 49 -9.08 0.14 -12.44
N ALA A 50 -10.40 0.01 -12.46
CA ALA A 50 -11.33 0.72 -11.59
C ALA A 50 -12.08 -0.28 -10.72
N GLY A 51 -12.16 -0.01 -9.42
CA GLY A 51 -12.84 -0.90 -8.46
C GLY A 51 -12.17 -2.27 -8.26
N GLY A 52 -10.89 -2.41 -8.65
CA GLY A 52 -10.16 -3.66 -8.53
C GLY A 52 -9.35 -3.79 -7.24
N ILE A 53 -8.78 -4.97 -7.02
CA ILE A 53 -7.94 -5.29 -5.86
C ILE A 53 -6.56 -5.72 -6.35
N ILE A 54 -5.53 -4.98 -5.98
CA ILE A 54 -4.14 -5.35 -6.25
C ILE A 54 -3.59 -6.05 -5.00
N CYS A 55 -3.16 -7.29 -5.15
CA CYS A 55 -2.64 -8.14 -4.09
C CYS A 55 -1.15 -8.44 -4.34
N PRO A 56 -0.23 -7.60 -3.84
CA PRO A 56 1.20 -7.89 -3.92
C PRO A 56 1.64 -8.82 -2.79
N ASP A 57 2.75 -9.56 -3.02
CA ASP A 57 3.51 -10.16 -1.93
C ASP A 57 4.30 -9.08 -1.17
N HIS A 58 4.53 -9.29 0.14
CA HIS A 58 5.14 -8.29 1.00
C HIS A 58 6.55 -8.69 1.44
N ILE A 59 7.57 -8.21 0.72
CA ILE A 59 8.97 -8.57 0.93
C ILE A 59 9.68 -7.59 1.86
N ALA A 60 9.40 -6.29 1.70
CA ALA A 60 10.13 -5.24 2.39
C ALA A 60 9.23 -4.04 2.71
N LEU A 61 9.59 -3.27 3.74
CA LEU A 61 8.84 -2.05 4.11
C LEU A 61 8.80 -0.99 3.00
N VAL A 62 9.72 -1.07 2.04
CA VAL A 62 9.78 -0.14 0.91
C VAL A 62 8.89 -0.56 -0.27
N ASP A 63 8.27 -1.76 -0.22
CA ASP A 63 7.39 -2.24 -1.29
C ASP A 63 6.23 -1.29 -1.58
N PRO A 64 5.44 -0.82 -0.58
CA PRO A 64 4.31 0.04 -0.86
C PRO A 64 4.68 1.33 -1.59
N PRO A 65 5.67 2.13 -1.14
CA PRO A 65 6.06 3.33 -1.87
C PRO A 65 6.65 3.04 -3.25
N LEU A 66 7.41 1.96 -3.43
CA LEU A 66 7.90 1.55 -4.74
C LEU A 66 6.76 1.18 -5.68
N LEU A 67 5.85 0.32 -5.24
CA LEU A 67 4.76 -0.15 -6.08
C LEU A 67 3.81 1.01 -6.43
N VAL A 68 3.30 1.72 -5.43
CA VAL A 68 2.35 2.82 -5.62
C VAL A 68 2.92 3.91 -6.53
N SER A 69 4.16 4.36 -6.30
CA SER A 69 4.76 5.43 -7.11
C SER A 69 5.01 5.01 -8.56
N ASN A 70 5.31 3.74 -8.82
CA ASN A 70 5.57 3.25 -10.16
C ASN A 70 4.31 2.99 -10.98
N ILE A 71 3.18 2.59 -10.35
CA ILE A 71 1.92 2.35 -11.05
C ILE A 71 0.99 3.58 -11.08
N ALA A 72 1.30 4.64 -10.34
CA ALA A 72 0.44 5.82 -10.16
C ALA A 72 0.03 6.53 -11.47
N ARG A 73 0.84 6.41 -12.53
CA ARG A 73 0.49 6.95 -13.85
C ARG A 73 -0.66 6.20 -14.54
N HIS A 74 -0.89 4.94 -14.16
CA HIS A 74 -1.92 4.07 -14.73
C HIS A 74 -3.15 3.95 -13.83
N VAL A 75 -2.92 3.76 -12.54
CA VAL A 75 -3.95 3.62 -11.51
C VAL A 75 -3.48 4.29 -10.21
N LEU A 76 -4.40 4.93 -9.49
CA LEU A 76 -4.13 5.48 -8.16
C LEU A 76 -4.75 4.54 -7.11
N PRO A 77 -4.04 3.50 -6.66
CA PRO A 77 -4.61 2.59 -5.69
C PRO A 77 -4.66 3.26 -4.31
N ARG A 78 -5.64 2.85 -3.51
CA ARG A 78 -5.70 3.17 -2.09
C ARG A 78 -5.11 2.01 -1.30
N PRO A 79 -3.92 2.18 -0.69
CA PRO A 79 -3.33 1.15 0.13
C PRO A 79 -4.20 0.86 1.37
N VAL A 80 -4.25 -0.40 1.79
CA VAL A 80 -4.76 -0.81 3.09
C VAL A 80 -3.55 -1.15 3.96
N ALA A 81 -3.43 -0.51 5.11
CA ALA A 81 -2.26 -0.69 5.97
C ALA A 81 -2.62 -0.74 7.45
N TYR A 82 -1.76 -1.38 8.24
CA TYR A 82 -1.92 -1.45 9.69
C TYR A 82 -2.03 -0.06 10.32
N SER A 83 -3.07 0.15 11.13
CA SER A 83 -3.39 1.45 11.74
C SER A 83 -2.26 2.00 12.61
N GLY A 84 -1.47 1.13 13.25
CA GLY A 84 -0.31 1.54 14.04
C GLY A 84 0.75 2.32 13.24
N MET A 85 0.79 2.18 11.91
CA MET A 85 1.69 2.96 11.06
C MET A 85 1.37 4.46 11.06
N TYR A 86 0.13 4.84 11.38
CA TYR A 86 -0.28 6.24 11.54
C TYR A 86 0.31 6.92 12.78
N ASN A 87 0.84 6.13 13.73
CA ASN A 87 1.53 6.66 14.91
C ASN A 87 2.98 7.08 14.60
N VAL A 88 3.46 6.79 13.38
CA VAL A 88 4.81 7.19 12.95
C VAL A 88 4.72 8.59 12.32
N PRO A 89 5.35 9.62 12.90
CA PRO A 89 5.14 11.02 12.50
C PRO A 89 5.40 11.31 11.02
N LEU A 90 6.42 10.72 10.43
CA LEU A 90 6.77 10.91 9.00
C LEU A 90 5.88 10.10 8.06
N LEU A 91 5.33 8.97 8.50
CA LEU A 91 4.49 8.11 7.67
C LEU A 91 3.04 8.59 7.62
N LYS A 92 2.53 9.16 8.71
CA LYS A 92 1.14 9.64 8.79
C LYS A 92 0.77 10.59 7.64
N PRO A 93 1.50 11.71 7.39
CA PRO A 93 1.14 12.62 6.30
C PRO A 93 1.26 11.95 4.93
N LEU A 94 2.23 11.05 4.73
CA LEU A 94 2.38 10.31 3.48
C LEU A 94 1.20 9.36 3.24
N MET A 95 0.80 8.60 4.26
CA MET A 95 -0.35 7.69 4.18
C MET A 95 -1.66 8.44 3.93
N GLN A 96 -1.84 9.59 4.59
CA GLN A 96 -2.99 10.47 4.34
C GLN A 96 -2.98 11.02 2.91
N PHE A 97 -1.81 11.44 2.42
CA PHE A 97 -1.66 11.95 1.06
C PHE A 97 -2.07 10.91 0.00
N VAL A 98 -1.64 9.67 0.11
CA VAL A 98 -2.02 8.61 -0.83
C VAL A 98 -3.45 8.10 -0.58
N GLY A 99 -4.07 8.42 0.55
CA GLY A 99 -5.42 8.01 0.91
C GLY A 99 -5.48 6.57 1.43
N THR A 100 -4.46 6.16 2.19
CA THR A 100 -4.40 4.84 2.82
C THR A 100 -5.59 4.60 3.74
N LEU A 101 -6.15 3.40 3.71
CA LEU A 101 -7.19 2.94 4.61
C LEU A 101 -6.56 2.19 5.78
N PRO A 102 -6.82 2.62 7.04
CA PRO A 102 -6.28 1.92 8.19
C PRO A 102 -7.03 0.62 8.45
N ILE A 103 -6.31 -0.43 8.89
CA ILE A 103 -6.91 -1.64 9.43
C ILE A 103 -6.13 -2.07 10.68
N ASP A 104 -6.85 -2.44 11.73
CA ASP A 104 -6.25 -2.94 12.95
C ASP A 104 -5.88 -4.42 12.83
N SER A 105 -4.84 -4.81 13.55
CA SER A 105 -4.39 -6.20 13.63
C SER A 105 -5.09 -6.92 14.79
N THR A 106 -5.34 -8.22 14.60
CA THR A 106 -5.85 -9.11 15.65
C THR A 106 -4.74 -9.79 16.47
N TRP A 107 -3.48 -9.45 16.23
CA TRP A 107 -2.31 -10.12 16.81
C TRP A 107 -2.22 -10.04 18.33
N ASP A 108 -2.66 -8.91 18.91
CA ASP A 108 -2.54 -8.64 20.36
C ASP A 108 -3.80 -9.03 21.14
N GLY A 109 -4.55 -10.01 20.64
CA GLY A 109 -5.83 -10.38 21.20
C GLY A 109 -7.00 -9.55 20.65
N VAL A 110 -8.21 -10.02 20.89
CA VAL A 110 -9.44 -9.44 20.32
C VAL A 110 -10.41 -9.13 21.45
N SER A 111 -10.46 -7.86 21.87
CA SER A 111 -11.55 -7.34 22.70
C SER A 111 -12.78 -7.02 21.83
N ASP A 112 -13.97 -6.93 22.43
CA ASP A 112 -15.18 -6.58 21.73
C ASP A 112 -15.12 -5.19 21.10
N TRP A 113 -14.47 -4.24 21.79
CA TRP A 113 -14.21 -2.91 21.24
C TRP A 113 -13.30 -2.96 20.00
N LYS A 114 -12.28 -3.80 20.02
CA LYS A 114 -11.36 -4.00 18.88
C LYS A 114 -12.09 -4.65 17.70
N ARG A 115 -12.99 -5.61 17.95
CA ARG A 115 -13.84 -6.21 16.92
C ARG A 115 -14.75 -5.18 16.27
N TYR A 116 -15.39 -4.33 17.09
CA TYR A 116 -16.24 -3.24 16.61
C TYR A 116 -15.45 -2.28 15.70
N LYS A 117 -14.27 -1.86 16.12
CA LYS A 117 -13.39 -0.98 15.36
C LYS A 117 -12.97 -1.59 14.02
N ILE A 118 -12.56 -2.87 14.02
CA ILE A 118 -12.19 -3.59 12.80
C ILE A 118 -13.38 -3.68 11.83
N ARG A 119 -14.59 -3.91 12.32
CA ARG A 119 -15.81 -3.92 11.47
C ARG A 119 -16.00 -2.58 10.78
N GLY A 120 -15.91 -1.47 11.49
CA GLY A 120 -15.99 -0.13 10.89
C GLY A 120 -14.92 0.11 9.83
N GLN A 121 -13.68 -0.34 10.07
CA GLN A 121 -12.60 -0.24 9.11
C GLN A 121 -12.83 -1.12 7.85
N LEU A 122 -13.43 -2.29 8.01
CA LEU A 122 -13.84 -3.13 6.88
C LEU A 122 -14.98 -2.50 6.08
N ASP A 123 -15.91 -1.81 6.75
CA ASP A 123 -16.98 -1.05 6.09
C ASP A 123 -16.42 0.13 5.29
N ASP A 124 -15.40 0.83 5.79
CA ASP A 124 -14.68 1.87 5.05
C ASP A 124 -13.99 1.31 3.79
N ILE A 125 -13.39 0.13 3.90
CA ILE A 125 -12.77 -0.57 2.77
C ILE A 125 -13.82 -0.96 1.74
N ARG A 126 -14.97 -1.51 2.18
CA ARG A 126 -16.10 -1.86 1.32
C ARG A 126 -16.61 -0.63 0.57
N THR A 127 -16.90 0.44 1.30
CA THR A 127 -17.36 1.72 0.72
C THR A 127 -16.39 2.24 -0.33
N ALA A 128 -15.09 2.08 -0.11
CA ALA A 128 -14.07 2.47 -1.10
C ALA A 128 -14.17 1.65 -2.39
N VAL A 129 -14.41 0.33 -2.29
CA VAL A 129 -14.61 -0.53 -3.48
C VAL A 129 -15.89 -0.16 -4.22
N GLU A 130 -17.00 0.02 -3.49
CA GLU A 130 -18.30 0.45 -4.05
C GLU A 130 -18.20 1.79 -4.77
N ALA A 131 -17.36 2.69 -4.26
CA ALA A 131 -17.06 3.97 -4.91
C ALA A 131 -16.11 3.86 -6.12
N GLY A 132 -15.76 2.64 -6.55
CA GLY A 132 -14.89 2.38 -7.70
C GLY A 132 -13.41 2.61 -7.44
N ASN A 133 -12.98 2.71 -6.17
CA ASN A 133 -11.55 2.83 -5.86
C ASN A 133 -10.84 1.48 -6.06
N THR A 134 -9.67 1.51 -6.66
CA THR A 134 -8.78 0.36 -6.68
C THR A 134 -8.06 0.26 -5.35
N LEU A 135 -8.10 -0.90 -4.72
CA LEU A 135 -7.40 -1.16 -3.47
C LEU A 135 -6.03 -1.81 -3.71
N LEU A 136 -5.10 -1.56 -2.79
CA LEU A 136 -3.83 -2.29 -2.72
C LEU A 136 -3.74 -2.91 -1.34
N ILE A 137 -3.81 -4.24 -1.28
CA ILE A 137 -3.88 -5.00 -0.03
C ILE A 137 -2.82 -6.10 -0.07
N TYR A 138 -1.98 -6.15 0.95
CA TYR A 138 -1.04 -7.25 1.16
C TYR A 138 -1.76 -8.40 1.89
N PRO A 139 -1.97 -9.56 1.22
CA PRO A 139 -2.85 -10.61 1.75
C PRO A 139 -2.40 -11.18 3.09
N SER A 140 -1.10 -11.31 3.31
CA SER A 140 -0.54 -11.78 4.59
C SER A 140 -0.62 -10.75 5.71
N GLY A 141 -0.76 -9.45 5.36
CA GLY A 141 -0.73 -8.34 6.31
C GLY A 141 0.59 -8.21 7.08
N GLN A 142 1.65 -8.88 6.63
CA GLN A 142 2.97 -8.86 7.26
C GLN A 142 4.10 -9.06 6.27
N LEU A 143 5.30 -8.61 6.63
CA LEU A 143 6.50 -8.87 5.83
C LEU A 143 6.83 -10.36 5.81
N ARG A 144 7.15 -10.87 4.64
CA ARG A 144 7.62 -12.24 4.43
C ARG A 144 8.95 -12.47 5.14
N SER A 145 9.03 -13.56 5.91
CA SER A 145 10.26 -13.98 6.62
C SER A 145 10.97 -15.17 5.95
N GLY A 146 10.44 -15.71 4.85
CA GLY A 146 10.97 -16.87 4.15
C GLY A 146 10.75 -16.80 2.64
N PRO A 147 11.10 -17.86 1.89
CA PRO A 147 10.97 -17.90 0.43
C PRO A 147 9.51 -17.86 -0.06
N ILE A 148 8.59 -18.28 0.78
CA ILE A 148 7.14 -18.34 0.49
C ILE A 148 6.40 -17.43 1.47
N GLU A 149 5.47 -16.61 0.97
CA GLU A 149 4.59 -15.81 1.80
C GLU A 149 3.55 -16.72 2.47
N GLN A 150 3.42 -16.57 3.78
CA GLN A 150 2.45 -17.32 4.56
C GLN A 150 1.25 -16.43 4.91
N LEU A 151 0.07 -16.81 4.49
CA LEU A 151 -1.15 -16.05 4.77
C LEU A 151 -1.59 -16.15 6.23
N GLY A 152 -1.16 -17.19 6.94
CA GLY A 152 -1.38 -17.33 8.40
C GLY A 152 -2.86 -17.33 8.80
N GLY A 153 -3.75 -17.89 7.97
CA GLY A 153 -5.19 -17.93 8.24
C GLY A 153 -5.90 -16.57 8.08
N LYS A 154 -5.26 -15.59 7.42
CA LYS A 154 -5.89 -14.30 7.13
C LYS A 154 -6.97 -14.46 6.06
N SER A 155 -8.20 -14.07 6.39
CA SER A 155 -9.37 -14.19 5.50
C SER A 155 -9.80 -12.87 4.87
N SER A 156 -9.26 -11.73 5.31
CA SER A 156 -9.79 -10.41 4.93
C SER A 156 -9.86 -10.16 3.42
N VAL A 157 -8.85 -10.60 2.66
CA VAL A 157 -8.89 -10.50 1.19
C VAL A 157 -9.92 -11.46 0.60
N TYR A 158 -9.99 -12.69 1.11
CA TYR A 158 -10.98 -13.68 0.70
C TYR A 158 -12.42 -13.19 0.93
N ASP A 159 -12.68 -12.66 2.13
CA ASP A 159 -14.00 -12.13 2.51
C ASP A 159 -14.39 -10.94 1.63
N LEU A 160 -13.43 -10.06 1.32
CA LEU A 160 -13.64 -8.93 0.41
C LEU A 160 -13.97 -9.40 -1.01
N VAL A 161 -13.22 -10.36 -1.54
CA VAL A 161 -13.44 -10.92 -2.88
C VAL A 161 -14.79 -11.63 -2.95
N LYS A 162 -15.18 -12.33 -1.90
CA LYS A 162 -16.49 -12.99 -1.81
C LYS A 162 -17.65 -11.99 -1.84
N GLN A 163 -17.46 -10.80 -1.27
CA GLN A 163 -18.45 -9.73 -1.30
C GLN A 163 -18.51 -9.01 -2.66
N PHE A 164 -17.37 -8.92 -3.35
CA PHE A 164 -17.24 -8.26 -4.65
C PHE A 164 -16.72 -9.21 -5.72
N PRO A 165 -17.49 -10.26 -6.07
CA PRO A 165 -17.03 -11.31 -6.99
C PRO A 165 -16.74 -10.80 -8.41
N GLN A 166 -17.25 -9.62 -8.78
CA GLN A 166 -16.99 -8.97 -10.06
C GLN A 166 -15.76 -8.03 -10.03
N ALA A 167 -15.19 -7.75 -8.84
CA ALA A 167 -14.01 -6.90 -8.75
C ALA A 167 -12.79 -7.62 -9.35
N PRO A 168 -12.11 -7.02 -10.34
CA PRO A 168 -10.93 -7.63 -10.92
C PRO A 168 -9.80 -7.70 -9.89
N ILE A 169 -9.11 -8.83 -9.82
CA ILE A 169 -8.00 -9.09 -8.90
C ILE A 169 -6.70 -9.17 -9.69
N VAL A 170 -5.73 -8.36 -9.29
CA VAL A 170 -4.38 -8.39 -9.86
C VAL A 170 -3.40 -8.88 -8.81
N LEU A 171 -2.81 -10.05 -9.06
CA LEU A 171 -1.72 -10.57 -8.23
C LEU A 171 -0.41 -9.95 -8.70
N ALA A 172 0.31 -9.28 -7.80
CA ALA A 172 1.58 -8.65 -8.09
C ALA A 172 2.71 -9.35 -7.33
N ARG A 173 3.73 -9.81 -8.05
CA ARG A 173 4.91 -10.43 -7.44
C ARG A 173 6.08 -9.46 -7.41
N ILE A 174 6.62 -9.22 -6.22
CA ILE A 174 7.79 -8.36 -6.01
C ILE A 174 9.03 -9.24 -5.89
N ARG A 175 10.14 -8.82 -6.53
CA ARG A 175 11.42 -9.53 -6.50
C ARG A 175 12.57 -8.55 -6.26
N GLY A 176 13.71 -9.06 -5.78
CA GLY A 176 14.94 -8.30 -5.66
C GLY A 176 15.13 -7.56 -4.34
N LEU A 177 14.14 -7.55 -3.44
CA LEU A 177 14.22 -6.89 -2.14
C LEU A 177 14.57 -7.82 -0.98
N ASN A 178 14.72 -9.13 -1.24
CA ASN A 178 15.18 -10.09 -0.23
C ASN A 178 16.57 -9.71 0.26
N GLY A 179 16.76 -9.68 1.58
CA GLY A 179 18.05 -9.32 2.19
C GLY A 179 18.37 -7.83 2.18
N SER A 180 17.48 -6.98 1.67
CA SER A 180 17.60 -5.54 1.90
C SER A 180 17.41 -5.20 3.38
N VAL A 181 17.88 -4.03 3.79
CA VAL A 181 17.68 -3.50 5.17
C VAL A 181 16.20 -3.42 5.56
N TRP A 182 15.33 -3.32 4.56
CA TRP A 182 13.88 -3.21 4.71
C TRP A 182 13.16 -4.56 4.77
N SER A 183 13.89 -5.67 4.51
CA SER A 183 13.34 -7.03 4.46
C SER A 183 13.61 -7.79 5.76
N ARG A 184 12.66 -8.68 6.10
CA ARG A 184 12.81 -9.63 7.21
C ARG A 184 13.43 -10.98 6.80
N TYR A 185 13.76 -11.14 5.54
CA TYR A 185 14.10 -12.44 4.97
C TYR A 185 15.24 -13.18 5.70
N PHE A 186 16.26 -12.45 6.17
CA PHE A 186 17.39 -13.05 6.90
C PHE A 186 17.29 -12.93 8.41
N THR A 187 16.44 -12.10 8.93
CA THR A 187 16.34 -11.91 10.37
C THR A 187 15.45 -12.96 11.03
N GLY A 188 14.68 -13.73 10.22
CA GLY A 188 13.75 -14.77 10.71
C GLY A 188 12.76 -14.25 11.76
N GLY A 189 12.85 -13.00 12.07
CA GLY A 189 12.50 -12.48 13.35
C GLY A 189 11.20 -11.75 13.43
N ILE A 190 10.67 -11.94 14.53
CA ILE A 190 9.55 -11.36 15.24
C ILE A 190 9.61 -9.81 15.34
N ASN A 191 10.72 -9.19 15.03
CA ASN A 191 10.90 -7.74 15.18
C ASN A 191 10.66 -7.00 13.86
N THR A 192 9.50 -6.37 13.77
CA THR A 192 9.38 -5.16 12.94
C THR A 192 10.55 -4.25 13.33
N PRO A 193 11.39 -3.80 12.41
CA PRO A 193 12.34 -2.78 12.75
C PRO A 193 11.53 -1.62 13.31
N SER A 194 11.62 -1.41 14.62
CA SER A 194 11.04 -0.21 15.20
C SER A 194 11.71 0.97 14.51
N MET A 195 11.03 2.11 14.41
CA MET A 195 11.67 3.31 13.85
C MET A 195 13.03 3.58 14.51
N LYS A 196 13.21 3.20 15.80
CA LYS A 196 14.50 3.26 16.48
C LYS A 196 15.57 2.37 15.81
N HIS A 197 15.18 1.17 15.36
CA HIS A 197 16.08 0.26 14.62
C HIS A 197 16.41 0.80 13.23
N LEU A 198 15.42 1.36 12.55
CA LEU A 198 15.60 2.01 11.25
C LEU A 198 16.58 3.20 11.38
N PHE A 199 16.36 4.10 12.33
CA PHE A 199 17.27 5.21 12.60
C PHE A 199 18.67 4.73 13.05
N ALA A 200 18.77 3.64 13.79
CA ALA A 200 20.06 3.07 14.20
C ALA A 200 20.81 2.47 13.00
N ILE A 201 20.12 1.83 12.07
CA ILE A 201 20.68 1.30 10.82
C ILE A 201 21.13 2.45 9.91
N LEU A 202 20.27 3.47 9.72
CA LEU A 202 20.58 4.67 8.97
C LEU A 202 21.83 5.38 9.50
N ARG A 203 21.95 5.47 10.82
CA ARG A 203 23.07 6.13 11.48
C ARG A 203 24.38 5.31 11.44
N ARG A 204 24.30 3.97 11.53
CA ARG A 204 25.47 3.10 11.61
C ARG A 204 26.06 2.69 10.25
N ARG A 205 25.23 2.60 9.21
CA ARG A 205 25.65 2.19 7.87
C ARG A 205 24.79 2.84 6.79
N PRO A 206 24.98 4.12 6.51
CA PRO A 206 24.22 4.81 5.46
C PRO A 206 24.35 4.12 4.08
N GLY A 207 25.50 3.46 3.81
CA GLY A 207 25.72 2.72 2.56
C GLY A 207 24.94 1.40 2.41
N LEU A 208 24.35 0.85 3.48
CA LEU A 208 23.55 -0.39 3.39
C LEU A 208 22.13 -0.15 2.83
N ILE A 209 21.67 1.10 2.88
CA ILE A 209 20.39 1.51 2.27
C ILE A 209 20.49 1.44 0.75
N PHE A 210 21.69 1.46 0.21
CA PHE A 210 22.05 1.71 -1.18
C PHE A 210 22.71 0.54 -1.87
N LYS A 211 22.57 -0.71 -1.40
CA LYS A 211 22.99 -1.85 -2.20
C LYS A 211 22.07 -1.99 -3.40
N ARG A 212 22.64 -1.63 -4.57
CA ARG A 212 22.11 -1.91 -5.90
C ARG A 212 21.92 -3.41 -6.13
#